data_c166d52855a26def6d70f0719bacc2a6
#
_entry.id   c166d52855a26def6d70f0719bacc2a6
#
_cell.length_a   1.000
_cell.length_b   1.000
_cell.length_c   1.000
_cell.angle_alpha   90.00
_cell.angle_beta   90.00
_cell.angle_gamma   90.00
#
_symmetry.space_group_name_H-M   'P 1'
#
loop_
_entity.id
_entity.type
_entity.pdbx_description
1 polymer ?
#
loop_
_entity_poly.entity_id
_entity_poly.type
_entity_poly.pdbx_seq_one_letter_code
_entity_poly.pdbx_strand_id
1 'polypeptide(L)'
;MYSLTSEPFKLERDVEAISVPNGDTVDLPAGVVGYITQALGGSFTVFVDGSMFMILGHNADALGREPLPKPQLPENATFKDVEEAVWAQLGNVYDPEIPVSIVELGLVYKCELTQLDEGYQVDIDMTLTAPGCGMGEVIVADAREKVKLIPEIKKINCQIVFDPPWDHSMMSEEAKLETGML
;
A
#
# COMPACT_ATOMS: atom_id res chain seq x y z
N MET A 1 1.71 -22.79 1.61
CA MET A 1 0.34 -23.02 2.18
C MET A 1 -0.14 -21.68 2.74
N TYR A 2 -0.88 -20.92 1.94
CA TYR A 2 -1.44 -19.64 2.38
C TYR A 2 -2.52 -19.94 3.42
N SER A 3 -2.25 -19.59 4.66
CA SER A 3 -3.28 -19.59 5.69
C SER A 3 -4.23 -18.45 5.37
N LEU A 4 -5.31 -18.74 4.69
CA LEU A 4 -6.47 -17.87 4.59
C LEU A 4 -7.11 -17.84 5.99
N THR A 5 -6.50 -17.13 6.90
CA THR A 5 -7.15 -16.76 8.15
C THR A 5 -8.13 -15.64 7.86
N SER A 6 -9.31 -16.03 7.37
CA SER A 6 -10.41 -15.07 7.28
C SER A 6 -10.89 -14.77 8.70
N GLU A 7 -10.53 -13.60 9.19
CA GLU A 7 -10.92 -13.13 10.50
C GLU A 7 -12.23 -12.34 10.39
N PRO A 8 -13.31 -12.71 11.11
CA PRO A 8 -14.55 -11.97 11.06
C PRO A 8 -14.38 -10.58 11.69
N PHE A 9 -15.04 -9.59 11.12
CA PHE A 9 -15.10 -8.24 11.65
C PHE A 9 -16.50 -7.65 11.60
N LYS A 10 -16.70 -6.60 12.37
CA LYS A 10 -17.86 -5.71 12.31
C LYS A 10 -17.33 -4.28 12.34
N LEU A 11 -17.75 -3.44 11.38
CA LEU A 11 -17.34 -2.05 11.36
C LEU A 11 -17.88 -1.28 12.56
N GLU A 12 -17.00 -0.59 13.26
CA GLU A 12 -17.33 0.22 14.45
C GLU A 12 -17.87 1.61 14.07
N ARG A 13 -17.52 2.10 12.88
CA ARG A 13 -17.98 3.37 12.30
C ARG A 13 -18.07 3.28 10.79
N ASP A 14 -18.69 4.30 10.18
CA ASP A 14 -18.64 4.46 8.73
C ASP A 14 -17.18 4.61 8.28
N VAL A 15 -16.83 3.98 7.17
CA VAL A 15 -15.47 3.98 6.63
C VAL A 15 -15.47 4.06 5.12
N GLU A 16 -14.59 4.90 4.59
CA GLU A 16 -14.25 4.90 3.18
C GLU A 16 -13.40 3.68 2.86
N ALA A 17 -13.78 2.94 1.85
CA ALA A 17 -13.08 1.77 1.34
C ALA A 17 -12.92 1.87 -0.18
N ILE A 18 -12.00 1.09 -0.71
CA ILE A 18 -11.70 1.06 -2.14
C ILE A 18 -12.09 -0.31 -2.67
N SER A 19 -12.95 -0.36 -3.69
CA SER A 19 -13.37 -1.63 -4.30
C SER A 19 -12.21 -2.32 -5.02
N VAL A 20 -12.10 -3.64 -4.86
CA VAL A 20 -11.08 -4.46 -5.50
C VAL A 20 -11.78 -5.39 -6.50
N PRO A 21 -11.38 -5.43 -7.76
CA PRO A 21 -10.22 -4.79 -8.39
C PRO A 21 -10.50 -3.43 -9.05
N ASN A 22 -11.69 -2.87 -8.93
CA ASN A 22 -12.10 -1.71 -9.73
C ASN A 22 -11.43 -0.39 -9.34
N GLY A 23 -11.05 -0.23 -8.06
CA GLY A 23 -10.43 1.00 -7.55
C GLY A 23 -11.42 2.11 -7.20
N ASP A 24 -12.73 1.85 -7.25
CA ASP A 24 -13.75 2.85 -6.91
C ASP A 24 -13.82 3.06 -5.40
N THR A 25 -13.93 4.31 -4.98
CA THR A 25 -14.17 4.66 -3.58
C THR A 25 -15.64 4.42 -3.22
N VAL A 26 -15.87 3.72 -2.12
CA VAL A 26 -17.21 3.42 -1.59
C VAL A 26 -17.24 3.66 -0.09
N ASP A 27 -18.39 4.08 0.42
CA ASP A 27 -18.63 4.21 1.85
C ASP A 27 -19.30 2.94 2.39
N LEU A 28 -18.64 2.30 3.34
CA LEU A 28 -19.17 1.16 4.09
C LEU A 28 -19.72 1.68 5.42
N PRO A 29 -21.01 1.48 5.72
CA PRO A 29 -21.61 2.00 6.95
C PRO A 29 -21.19 1.19 8.19
N ALA A 30 -21.25 1.84 9.35
CA ALA A 30 -21.08 1.19 10.64
C ALA A 30 -21.99 -0.03 10.76
N GLY A 31 -21.51 -1.09 11.40
CA GLY A 31 -22.26 -2.34 11.57
C GLY A 31 -22.16 -3.34 10.44
N VAL A 32 -21.56 -2.97 9.29
CA VAL A 32 -21.24 -3.95 8.23
C VAL A 32 -20.35 -5.05 8.80
N VAL A 33 -20.67 -6.28 8.45
CA VAL A 33 -19.93 -7.48 8.85
C VAL A 33 -19.28 -8.13 7.64
N GLY A 34 -18.17 -8.77 7.84
CA GLY A 34 -17.42 -9.45 6.78
C GLY A 34 -16.20 -10.16 7.34
N TYR A 35 -15.25 -10.41 6.48
CA TYR A 35 -14.01 -11.11 6.82
C TYR A 35 -12.79 -10.33 6.35
N ILE A 36 -11.80 -10.18 7.21
CA ILE A 36 -10.47 -9.70 6.81
C ILE A 36 -9.76 -10.87 6.13
N THR A 37 -9.43 -10.70 4.86
CA THR A 37 -8.73 -11.71 4.05
C THR A 37 -7.23 -11.47 3.98
N GLN A 38 -6.81 -10.23 4.16
CA GLN A 38 -5.40 -9.84 4.21
C GLN A 38 -5.21 -8.65 5.14
N ALA A 39 -4.18 -8.70 5.98
CA ALA A 39 -3.78 -7.64 6.90
C ALA A 39 -2.25 -7.51 6.84
N LEU A 40 -1.75 -6.89 5.79
CA LEU A 40 -0.33 -6.70 5.53
C LEU A 40 0.01 -5.22 5.37
N GLY A 41 1.15 -4.80 5.92
CA GLY A 41 1.61 -3.43 5.78
C GLY A 41 0.70 -2.37 6.41
N GLY A 42 -0.22 -2.76 7.29
CA GLY A 42 -1.13 -1.85 7.98
C GLY A 42 -2.41 -1.50 7.25
N SER A 43 -2.58 -1.92 6.01
CA SER A 43 -3.84 -1.84 5.26
C SER A 43 -4.54 -3.20 5.27
N PHE A 44 -5.85 -3.20 5.03
CA PHE A 44 -6.67 -4.41 5.17
C PHE A 44 -7.45 -4.67 3.89
N THR A 45 -7.39 -5.89 3.40
CA THR A 45 -8.34 -6.37 2.39
C THR A 45 -9.46 -7.13 3.08
N VAL A 46 -10.69 -6.74 2.81
CA VAL A 46 -11.89 -7.30 3.45
C VAL A 46 -12.86 -7.82 2.41
N PHE A 47 -13.60 -8.85 2.77
CA PHE A 47 -14.66 -9.45 1.96
C PHE A 47 -15.99 -9.17 2.63
N VAL A 48 -16.89 -8.50 1.91
CA VAL A 48 -18.21 -8.08 2.36
C VAL A 48 -19.24 -8.38 1.25
N ASP A 49 -20.27 -9.13 1.54
CA ASP A 49 -21.40 -9.42 0.63
C ASP A 49 -20.99 -9.83 -0.79
N GLY A 50 -19.96 -10.67 -0.91
CA GLY A 50 -19.50 -11.18 -2.22
C GLY A 50 -18.51 -10.28 -2.94
N SER A 51 -18.12 -9.15 -2.35
CA SER A 51 -17.19 -8.19 -2.94
C SER A 51 -15.98 -7.95 -2.05
N MET A 52 -14.85 -7.63 -2.67
CA MET A 52 -13.62 -7.29 -1.94
C MET A 52 -13.43 -5.77 -1.90
N PHE A 53 -12.94 -5.30 -0.76
CA PHE A 53 -12.60 -3.90 -0.54
C PHE A 53 -11.27 -3.79 0.18
N MET A 54 -10.57 -2.68 -0.05
CA MET A 54 -9.39 -2.31 0.71
C MET A 54 -9.72 -1.16 1.66
N ILE A 55 -9.37 -1.33 2.92
CA ILE A 55 -9.44 -0.29 3.94
C ILE A 55 -8.01 0.15 4.25
N LEU A 56 -7.72 1.43 4.01
CA LEU A 56 -6.39 1.99 4.23
C LEU A 56 -6.06 2.11 5.72
N GLY A 57 -4.79 2.07 6.04
CA GLY A 57 -4.29 1.96 7.41
C GLY A 57 -4.73 3.05 8.37
N HIS A 58 -5.00 4.28 7.88
CA HIS A 58 -5.51 5.37 8.72
C HIS A 58 -6.95 5.12 9.22
N ASN A 59 -7.65 4.17 8.60
CA ASN A 59 -9.00 3.72 8.96
C ASN A 59 -9.02 2.38 9.75
N ALA A 60 -7.87 1.91 10.23
CA ALA A 60 -7.77 0.66 10.97
C ALA A 60 -8.72 0.60 12.19
N ASP A 61 -8.96 1.73 12.82
CA ASP A 61 -9.87 1.87 13.97
C ASP A 61 -11.32 1.44 13.63
N ALA A 62 -11.76 1.63 12.38
CA ALA A 62 -13.08 1.14 11.93
C ALA A 62 -13.22 -0.39 12.03
N LEU A 63 -12.10 -1.10 12.00
CA LEU A 63 -12.01 -2.57 12.17
C LEU A 63 -11.63 -2.98 13.61
N GLY A 64 -11.61 -2.03 14.55
CA GLY A 64 -11.14 -2.27 15.92
C GLY A 64 -9.63 -2.57 15.99
N ARG A 65 -8.85 -2.06 15.04
CA ARG A 65 -7.40 -2.23 14.96
C ARG A 65 -6.68 -0.92 15.18
N GLU A 66 -5.43 -1.00 15.62
CA GLU A 66 -4.57 0.17 15.72
C GLU A 66 -3.88 0.44 14.37
N PRO A 67 -3.84 1.70 13.91
CA PRO A 67 -3.05 2.07 12.75
C PRO A 67 -1.56 1.87 13.03
N LEU A 68 -0.78 1.65 11.98
CA LEU A 68 0.67 1.57 12.11
C LEU A 68 1.22 2.87 12.72
N PRO A 69 2.22 2.77 13.63
CA PRO A 69 2.87 3.94 14.18
C PRO A 69 3.56 4.75 13.06
N LYS A 70 3.56 6.07 13.21
CA LYS A 70 4.31 6.94 12.30
C LYS A 70 5.81 6.61 12.39
N PRO A 71 6.52 6.58 11.24
CA PRO A 71 7.96 6.45 11.24
C PRO A 71 8.61 7.53 12.10
N GLN A 72 9.53 7.12 12.96
CA GLN A 72 10.31 8.05 13.78
C GLN A 72 11.70 8.19 13.16
N LEU A 73 12.02 9.41 12.77
CA LEU A 73 13.34 9.77 12.30
C LEU A 73 14.14 10.47 13.41
N PRO A 74 15.48 10.42 13.35
CA PRO A 74 16.33 11.20 14.27
C PRO A 74 16.02 12.71 14.19
N GLU A 75 16.23 13.45 15.27
CA GLU A 75 16.04 14.92 15.30
C GLU A 75 16.79 15.66 14.18
N ASN A 76 17.95 15.11 13.78
CA ASN A 76 18.77 15.64 12.69
C ASN A 76 18.80 14.66 11.52
N ALA A 77 17.63 14.21 11.07
CA ALA A 77 17.51 13.27 9.97
C ALA A 77 18.24 13.79 8.72
N THR A 78 19.11 12.98 8.18
CA THR A 78 19.82 13.26 6.93
C THR A 78 18.94 12.93 5.73
N PHE A 79 19.34 13.38 4.55
CA PHE A 79 18.70 12.97 3.30
C PHE A 79 18.56 11.44 3.19
N LYS A 80 19.62 10.73 3.56
CA LYS A 80 19.64 9.26 3.53
C LYS A 80 18.63 8.64 4.51
N ASP A 81 18.49 9.19 5.70
CA ASP A 81 17.51 8.70 6.69
C ASP A 81 16.09 8.82 6.16
N VAL A 82 15.77 9.95 5.50
CA VAL A 82 14.46 10.17 4.88
C VAL A 82 14.24 9.24 3.69
N GLU A 83 15.26 9.06 2.84
CA GLU A 83 15.20 8.12 1.71
C GLU A 83 14.94 6.70 2.16
N GLU A 84 15.67 6.21 3.16
CA GLU A 84 15.48 4.89 3.76
C GLU A 84 14.07 4.72 4.36
N ALA A 85 13.55 5.76 5.01
CA ALA A 85 12.21 5.76 5.55
C ALA A 85 11.14 5.69 4.44
N VAL A 86 11.32 6.39 3.33
CA VAL A 86 10.42 6.29 2.16
C VAL A 86 10.40 4.88 1.60
N TRP A 87 11.56 4.27 1.38
CA TRP A 87 11.65 2.90 0.89
C TRP A 87 11.04 1.89 1.87
N ALA A 88 11.23 2.09 3.18
CA ALA A 88 10.61 1.24 4.20
C ALA A 88 9.08 1.33 4.17
N GLN A 89 8.52 2.52 3.95
CA GLN A 89 7.08 2.70 3.81
C GLN A 89 6.53 2.10 2.52
N LEU A 90 7.24 2.22 1.40
CA LEU A 90 6.87 1.55 0.15
C LEU A 90 6.92 0.02 0.29
N GLY A 91 7.85 -0.51 1.07
CA GLY A 91 7.92 -1.93 1.42
C GLY A 91 6.72 -2.46 2.23
N ASN A 92 5.93 -1.57 2.80
CA ASN A 92 4.67 -1.89 3.50
C ASN A 92 3.42 -1.80 2.59
N VAL A 93 3.59 -1.47 1.32
CA VAL A 93 2.51 -1.47 0.32
C VAL A 93 2.47 -2.84 -0.34
N TYR A 94 1.37 -3.55 -0.16
CA TYR A 94 1.18 -4.91 -0.68
C TYR A 94 0.13 -4.92 -1.79
N ASP A 95 0.35 -5.79 -2.76
CA ASP A 95 -0.69 -6.08 -3.74
C ASP A 95 -1.87 -6.74 -3.03
N PRO A 96 -3.14 -6.31 -3.24
CA PRO A 96 -4.29 -6.88 -2.53
C PRO A 96 -4.62 -8.31 -2.92
N GLU A 97 -4.12 -8.81 -4.03
CA GLU A 97 -4.33 -10.18 -4.51
C GLU A 97 -3.10 -11.08 -4.26
N ILE A 98 -1.90 -10.48 -4.28
CA ILE A 98 -0.62 -11.17 -4.10
C ILE A 98 0.00 -10.68 -2.78
N PRO A 99 0.24 -11.54 -1.78
CA PRO A 99 0.75 -11.11 -0.47
C PRO A 99 2.25 -10.79 -0.51
N VAL A 100 2.65 -10.00 -1.49
CA VAL A 100 4.03 -9.53 -1.71
C VAL A 100 4.02 -8.02 -1.86
N SER A 101 5.02 -7.34 -1.30
CA SER A 101 5.11 -5.89 -1.39
C SER A 101 5.42 -5.42 -2.82
N ILE A 102 5.01 -4.20 -3.14
CA ILE A 102 5.29 -3.60 -4.45
C ILE A 102 6.79 -3.45 -4.71
N VAL A 103 7.60 -3.29 -3.67
CA VAL A 103 9.06 -3.22 -3.78
C VAL A 103 9.62 -4.56 -4.20
N GLU A 104 9.21 -5.64 -3.55
CA GLU A 104 9.63 -7.01 -3.87
C GLU A 104 9.12 -7.48 -5.24
N LEU A 105 7.96 -7.01 -5.66
CA LEU A 105 7.43 -7.25 -7.01
C LEU A 105 8.16 -6.47 -8.10
N GLY A 106 9.03 -5.51 -7.74
CA GLY A 106 9.74 -4.66 -8.71
C GLY A 106 8.83 -3.64 -9.40
N LEU A 107 7.77 -3.20 -8.74
CA LEU A 107 6.79 -2.24 -9.28
C LEU A 107 7.21 -0.79 -9.10
N VAL A 108 8.20 -0.49 -8.28
CA VAL A 108 8.71 0.86 -8.06
C VAL A 108 9.88 1.10 -9.00
N TYR A 109 9.66 1.92 -10.03
CA TYR A 109 10.69 2.21 -11.05
C TYR A 109 11.54 3.42 -10.69
N LYS A 110 10.97 4.36 -9.96
CA LYS A 110 11.65 5.60 -9.56
C LYS A 110 11.17 6.00 -8.18
N CYS A 111 12.11 6.41 -7.37
CA CYS A 111 11.85 7.05 -6.08
C CYS A 111 12.92 8.10 -5.86
N GLU A 112 12.60 9.35 -6.14
CA GLU A 112 13.53 10.48 -6.02
C GLU A 112 13.06 11.46 -4.96
N LEU A 113 13.99 11.86 -4.09
CA LEU A 113 13.80 12.89 -3.09
C LEU A 113 14.41 14.20 -3.57
N THR A 114 13.64 15.27 -3.40
CA THR A 114 14.13 16.65 -3.61
C THR A 114 13.97 17.43 -2.33
N GLN A 115 15.05 18.08 -1.88
CA GLN A 115 15.00 18.93 -0.71
C GLN A 115 14.23 20.21 -1.02
N LEU A 116 13.31 20.57 -0.15
CA LEU A 116 12.57 21.84 -0.17
C LEU A 116 13.11 22.80 0.92
N ASP A 117 12.59 24.00 0.98
CA ASP A 117 12.90 24.94 2.07
C ASP A 117 12.50 24.36 3.44
N GLU A 118 11.39 23.63 3.48
CA GLU A 118 10.95 22.86 4.64
C GLU A 118 10.65 21.41 4.21
N GLY A 119 11.51 20.48 4.64
CA GLY A 119 11.32 19.05 4.36
C GLY A 119 11.66 18.63 2.93
N TYR A 120 10.95 17.64 2.43
CA TYR A 120 11.26 17.00 1.14
C TYR A 120 10.02 16.79 0.29
N GLN A 121 10.23 16.81 -1.01
CA GLN A 121 9.31 16.27 -2.02
C GLN A 121 9.82 14.89 -2.43
N VAL A 122 8.92 13.95 -2.64
CA VAL A 122 9.22 12.65 -3.23
C VAL A 122 8.45 12.47 -4.54
N ASP A 123 9.16 12.03 -5.56
CA ASP A 123 8.61 11.69 -6.88
C ASP A 123 8.75 10.17 -7.08
N ILE A 124 7.62 9.48 -7.24
CA ILE A 124 7.54 8.03 -7.33
C ILE A 124 6.89 7.65 -8.66
N ASP A 125 7.59 6.87 -9.47
CA ASP A 125 7.02 6.19 -10.63
C ASP A 125 6.86 4.71 -10.31
N MET A 126 5.64 4.23 -10.45
CA MET A 126 5.27 2.83 -10.20
C MET A 126 4.68 2.23 -11.47
N THR A 127 4.69 0.91 -11.54
CA THR A 127 4.01 0.18 -12.60
C THR A 127 3.07 -0.87 -12.02
N LEU A 128 2.39 -1.58 -12.91
CA LEU A 128 1.49 -2.69 -12.56
C LEU A 128 1.95 -3.95 -13.29
N THR A 129 1.60 -5.09 -12.71
CA THR A 129 1.87 -6.41 -13.32
C THR A 129 1.09 -6.63 -14.63
N ALA A 130 -0.02 -5.91 -14.81
CA ALA A 130 -0.79 -5.93 -16.04
C ALA A 130 -1.37 -4.54 -16.35
N PRO A 131 -1.28 -4.05 -17.61
CA PRO A 131 -1.94 -2.83 -18.03
C PRO A 131 -3.47 -2.96 -17.93
N GLY A 132 -4.14 -1.88 -17.53
CA GLY A 132 -5.61 -1.83 -17.45
C GLY A 132 -6.21 -2.50 -16.21
N CYS A 133 -5.40 -2.93 -15.26
CA CYS A 133 -5.87 -3.37 -13.96
C CYS A 133 -6.33 -2.16 -13.14
N GLY A 134 -7.58 -2.16 -12.64
CA GLY A 134 -8.11 -1.11 -11.77
C GLY A 134 -7.38 -0.96 -10.43
N MET A 135 -6.49 -1.91 -10.13
CA MET A 135 -5.67 -1.94 -8.91
C MET A 135 -4.68 -0.80 -8.79
N GLY A 136 -4.32 -0.15 -9.89
CA GLY A 136 -3.32 0.92 -9.89
C GLY A 136 -3.68 2.05 -8.93
N GLU A 137 -4.90 2.52 -8.98
CA GLU A 137 -5.38 3.60 -8.10
C GLU A 137 -5.36 3.19 -6.62
N VAL A 138 -5.68 1.93 -6.32
CA VAL A 138 -5.63 1.37 -4.97
C VAL A 138 -4.20 1.38 -4.43
N ILE A 139 -3.26 0.88 -5.22
CA ILE A 139 -1.83 0.80 -4.83
C ILE A 139 -1.24 2.21 -4.68
N VAL A 140 -1.55 3.13 -5.59
CA VAL A 140 -1.09 4.53 -5.50
C VAL A 140 -1.65 5.22 -4.25
N ALA A 141 -2.93 5.01 -3.94
CA ALA A 141 -3.55 5.57 -2.75
C ALA A 141 -2.87 5.05 -1.47
N ASP A 142 -2.62 3.75 -1.39
CA ASP A 142 -1.95 3.15 -0.23
C ASP A 142 -0.49 3.62 -0.10
N ALA A 143 0.24 3.71 -1.21
CA ALA A 143 1.61 4.22 -1.23
C ALA A 143 1.68 5.68 -0.74
N ARG A 144 0.78 6.53 -1.22
CA ARG A 144 0.69 7.93 -0.77
C ARG A 144 0.40 8.05 0.72
N GLU A 145 -0.56 7.28 1.22
CA GLU A 145 -0.92 7.28 2.65
C GLU A 145 0.27 6.88 3.52
N LYS A 146 1.00 5.85 3.15
CA LYS A 146 2.15 5.37 3.93
C LYS A 146 3.33 6.33 3.89
N VAL A 147 3.66 6.86 2.73
CA VAL A 147 4.76 7.84 2.59
C VAL A 147 4.42 9.15 3.30
N LYS A 148 3.15 9.56 3.29
CA LYS A 148 2.66 10.75 4.01
C LYS A 148 2.84 10.67 5.53
N LEU A 149 2.97 9.47 6.10
CA LEU A 149 3.23 9.31 7.53
C LEU A 149 4.62 9.80 7.95
N ILE A 150 5.55 9.99 7.01
CA ILE A 150 6.89 10.53 7.28
C ILE A 150 6.78 12.04 7.44
N PRO A 151 7.06 12.61 8.63
CA PRO A 151 6.84 14.05 8.89
C PRO A 151 7.65 14.97 7.99
N GLU A 152 8.82 14.55 7.52
CA GLU A 152 9.73 15.31 6.65
C GLU A 152 9.23 15.39 5.21
N ILE A 153 8.33 14.52 4.79
CA ILE A 153 7.74 14.54 3.45
C ILE A 153 6.59 15.57 3.41
N LYS A 154 6.74 16.60 2.60
CA LYS A 154 5.77 17.69 2.44
C LYS A 154 4.99 17.60 1.14
N LYS A 155 5.57 16.97 0.13
CA LYS A 155 4.93 16.81 -1.19
C LYS A 155 5.22 15.42 -1.75
N ILE A 156 4.18 14.80 -2.31
CA ILE A 156 4.25 13.47 -2.89
C ILE A 156 3.66 13.52 -4.29
N ASN A 157 4.47 13.20 -5.28
CA ASN A 157 4.01 12.93 -6.64
C ASN A 157 4.17 11.42 -6.88
N CYS A 158 3.07 10.74 -7.09
CA CYS A 158 3.06 9.31 -7.36
C CYS A 158 2.23 9.07 -8.61
N GLN A 159 2.81 8.43 -9.60
CA GLN A 159 2.16 8.15 -10.89
C GLN A 159 2.44 6.72 -11.35
N ILE A 160 1.53 6.23 -12.18
CA ILE A 160 1.69 4.92 -12.83
C ILE A 160 2.30 5.15 -14.21
N VAL A 161 3.33 4.37 -14.51
CA VAL A 161 4.02 4.33 -15.80
C VAL A 161 4.02 2.90 -16.34
N PHE A 162 4.01 2.74 -17.68
CA PHE A 162 4.00 1.44 -18.34
C PHE A 162 5.20 1.20 -19.25
N ASP A 163 6.20 2.07 -19.16
CA ASP A 163 7.45 1.96 -19.91
C ASP A 163 8.66 2.06 -18.96
N PRO A 164 9.50 1.03 -18.90
CA PRO A 164 9.39 -0.27 -19.62
C PRO A 164 8.22 -1.12 -19.07
N PRO A 165 7.67 -2.05 -19.89
CA PRO A 165 6.66 -2.98 -19.40
C PRO A 165 7.25 -3.90 -18.33
N TRP A 166 6.47 -4.15 -17.29
CA TRP A 166 6.88 -5.05 -16.22
C TRP A 166 6.95 -6.51 -16.67
N ASP A 167 7.93 -7.23 -16.19
CA ASP A 167 8.05 -8.68 -16.35
C ASP A 167 8.56 -9.35 -15.08
N HIS A 168 8.43 -10.66 -14.98
CA HIS A 168 8.78 -11.45 -13.80
C HIS A 168 10.27 -11.37 -13.40
N SER A 169 11.16 -10.97 -14.32
CA SER A 169 12.59 -10.82 -13.99
C SER A 169 12.86 -9.65 -13.04
N MET A 170 11.91 -8.72 -12.94
CA MET A 170 11.98 -7.55 -12.07
C MET A 170 11.66 -7.86 -10.61
N MET A 171 11.07 -9.03 -10.35
CA MET A 171 10.79 -9.51 -8.98
C MET A 171 12.08 -9.87 -8.26
N SER A 172 12.09 -9.66 -6.93
CA SER A 172 13.13 -10.23 -6.08
C SER A 172 13.07 -11.76 -6.08
N GLU A 173 14.17 -12.40 -5.73
CA GLU A 173 14.20 -13.86 -5.58
C GLU A 173 13.21 -14.36 -4.53
N GLU A 174 13.02 -13.59 -3.46
CA GLU A 174 12.06 -13.89 -2.40
C GLU A 174 10.62 -13.83 -2.92
N ALA A 175 10.29 -12.81 -3.70
CA ALA A 175 8.97 -12.69 -4.33
C ALA A 175 8.70 -13.82 -5.34
N LYS A 176 9.71 -14.23 -6.11
CA LYS A 176 9.59 -15.38 -7.03
C LYS A 176 9.31 -16.69 -6.29
N LEU A 177 9.97 -16.89 -5.14
CA LEU A 177 9.73 -18.05 -4.27
C LEU A 177 8.29 -18.06 -3.72
N GLU A 178 7.84 -16.94 -3.18
CA GLU A 178 6.50 -16.80 -2.61
C GLU A 178 5.38 -16.97 -3.63
N THR A 179 5.61 -16.51 -4.85
CA THR A 179 4.64 -16.62 -5.95
C THR A 179 4.74 -17.93 -6.74
N GLY A 180 5.74 -18.77 -6.46
CA GLY A 180 6.00 -20.01 -7.18
C GLY A 180 6.49 -19.82 -8.62
N MET A 181 7.13 -18.69 -8.90
CA MET A 181 7.62 -18.31 -10.22
C MET A 181 9.15 -18.47 -10.36
N LEU A 182 9.74 -19.45 -9.71
CA LEU A 182 11.16 -19.82 -9.88
C LEU A 182 11.38 -20.60 -11.16
#